data_9220eaa1fbaa09d7128ecc24e597712d
#
_entry.id   9220eaa1fbaa09d7128ecc24e597712d
#
_cell.length_a   1.000
_cell.length_b   1.000
_cell.length_c   1.000
_cell.angle_alpha   90.00
_cell.angle_beta   90.00
_cell.angle_gamma   90.00
#
_symmetry.space_group_name_H-M   'P 1'
#
loop_
_entity.id
_entity.type
_entity.pdbx_description
1 polymer ?
#
loop_
_entity_poly.entity_id
_entity_poly.type
_entity_poly.pdbx_seq_one_letter_code
_entity_poly.pdbx_strand_id
1 'polypeptide(L)'
;EIWNDFQNRYWPRKYIADHEGYIRFDHIGEGAYKETEEVIQLLLKERANAIGNTIEEKELVNLDEFKHATFRTPELYFGYKFAEGRNQLGNEEGFSKNKVVDFELPTQFKQHYFYMEGMWENNKDGMKLVSDSGEIVLNFNAKQVNIVADGNTVLEILYDGNIIPIDSRGDDINSNGEVIISEPRLYNLIELDQEGPHEIIIKVAEPNFEIFTFTFG
;
A
#
# COMPACT_ATOMS: atom_id res chain seq x y z
N GLU A 1 5.55 14.11 15.34
CA GLU A 1 6.67 15.05 15.32
C GLU A 1 6.90 15.55 13.90
N ILE A 2 8.00 15.28 13.20
CA ILE A 2 8.30 15.86 11.88
C ILE A 2 7.12 15.82 10.89
N TRP A 3 6.41 14.71 10.81
CA TRP A 3 5.21 14.57 9.98
C TRP A 3 4.14 15.65 10.25
N ASN A 4 3.87 15.89 11.52
CA ASN A 4 2.87 16.89 11.93
C ASN A 4 3.40 18.32 11.80
N ASP A 5 4.70 18.52 12.02
CA ASP A 5 5.34 19.85 11.94
C ASP A 5 5.31 20.36 10.48
N PHE A 6 5.49 19.45 9.51
CA PHE A 6 5.31 19.75 8.09
C PHE A 6 3.85 19.68 7.62
N GLN A 7 2.88 19.44 8.51
CA GLN A 7 1.46 19.25 8.19
C GLN A 7 1.25 18.23 7.06
N ASN A 8 2.11 17.21 7.00
CA ASN A 8 2.08 16.24 5.93
C ASN A 8 0.83 15.34 6.05
N ARG A 9 0.19 15.05 4.90
CA ARG A 9 -0.99 14.18 4.78
C ARG A 9 -0.86 13.14 3.67
N TYR A 10 0.30 13.12 3.01
CA TYR A 10 0.54 12.31 1.82
C TYR A 10 1.85 11.54 1.94
N TRP A 11 1.87 10.34 1.40
CA TRP A 11 3.07 9.52 1.31
C TRP A 11 3.18 8.93 -0.10
N PRO A 12 4.34 9.02 -0.77
CA PRO A 12 5.49 9.84 -0.39
C PRO A 12 5.23 11.34 -0.61
N ARG A 13 6.00 12.20 0.05
CA ARG A 13 6.05 13.63 -0.21
C ARG A 13 7.48 14.13 -0.07
N LYS A 14 7.95 14.90 -1.05
CA LYS A 14 9.30 15.44 -1.12
C LYS A 14 9.29 16.91 -0.75
N TYR A 15 10.23 17.31 0.09
CA TYR A 15 10.51 18.70 0.40
C TYR A 15 11.97 18.98 0.13
N ILE A 16 12.29 20.08 -0.55
CA ILE A 16 13.67 20.54 -0.73
C ILE A 16 13.79 21.92 -0.13
N ALA A 17 14.72 22.07 0.81
CA ALA A 17 15.05 23.34 1.44
C ALA A 17 16.37 23.89 0.86
N ASP A 18 16.48 25.23 0.76
CA ASP A 18 17.71 25.91 0.42
C ASP A 18 18.72 25.94 1.60
N HIS A 19 19.85 26.56 1.39
CA HIS A 19 20.94 26.65 2.38
C HIS A 19 20.60 27.54 3.59
N GLU A 20 19.52 28.32 3.51
CA GLU A 20 18.99 29.14 4.61
C GLU A 20 17.86 28.44 5.36
N GLY A 21 17.42 27.24 4.87
CA GLY A 21 16.37 26.43 5.49
C GLY A 21 14.96 26.70 4.98
N TYR A 22 14.79 27.53 3.96
CA TYR A 22 13.47 27.77 3.36
C TYR A 22 13.10 26.66 2.37
N ILE A 23 11.84 26.17 2.48
CA ILE A 23 11.30 25.17 1.53
C ILE A 23 11.10 25.86 0.18
N ARG A 24 11.80 25.38 -0.84
CA ARG A 24 11.78 25.90 -2.22
C ARG A 24 11.02 24.98 -3.19
N PHE A 25 10.80 23.73 -2.80
CA PHE A 25 10.08 22.74 -3.59
C PHE A 25 9.30 21.80 -2.69
N ASP A 26 8.10 21.47 -3.12
CA ASP A 26 7.17 20.54 -2.46
C ASP A 26 6.45 19.74 -3.54
N HIS A 27 6.58 18.40 -3.49
CA HIS A 27 5.92 17.49 -4.41
C HIS A 27 5.22 16.36 -3.65
N ILE A 28 3.97 16.14 -4.00
CA ILE A 28 3.14 15.07 -3.42
C ILE A 28 3.11 13.88 -4.38
N GLY A 29 3.40 12.69 -3.87
CA GLY A 29 3.39 11.44 -4.62
C GLY A 29 4.73 11.10 -5.26
N GLU A 30 4.75 10.00 -5.99
CA GLU A 30 5.89 9.58 -6.80
C GLU A 30 6.02 10.44 -8.06
N GLY A 31 7.19 10.36 -8.73
CA GLY A 31 7.47 11.10 -9.96
C GLY A 31 8.11 12.48 -9.74
N ALA A 32 7.98 13.38 -10.70
CA ALA A 32 8.64 14.69 -10.75
C ALA A 32 10.17 14.64 -10.53
N TYR A 33 10.81 13.56 -10.97
CA TYR A 33 12.26 13.36 -10.75
C TYR A 33 13.10 14.39 -11.48
N LYS A 34 12.73 14.72 -12.74
CA LYS A 34 13.41 15.76 -13.52
C LYS A 34 13.31 17.12 -12.86
N GLU A 35 12.09 17.53 -12.47
CA GLU A 35 11.86 18.81 -11.77
C GLU A 35 12.58 18.86 -10.44
N THR A 36 12.59 17.73 -9.71
CA THR A 36 13.33 17.58 -8.45
C THR A 36 14.82 17.81 -8.65
N GLU A 37 15.41 17.20 -9.68
CA GLU A 37 16.82 17.34 -10.04
C GLU A 37 17.16 18.78 -10.45
N GLU A 38 16.32 19.42 -11.28
CA GLU A 38 16.47 20.81 -11.70
C GLU A 38 16.51 21.76 -10.49
N VAL A 39 15.60 21.56 -9.52
CA VAL A 39 15.59 22.36 -8.29
C VAL A 39 16.83 22.11 -7.43
N ILE A 40 17.29 20.87 -7.29
CA ILE A 40 18.52 20.54 -6.55
C ILE A 40 19.71 21.26 -7.19
N GLN A 41 19.88 21.18 -8.49
CA GLN A 41 21.00 21.84 -9.19
C GLN A 41 20.95 23.36 -9.05
N LEU A 42 19.74 23.95 -9.15
CA LEU A 42 19.54 25.38 -8.94
C LEU A 42 19.98 25.81 -7.52
N LEU A 43 19.52 25.10 -6.50
CA LEU A 43 19.83 25.44 -5.11
C LEU A 43 21.30 25.20 -4.75
N LEU A 44 21.94 24.20 -5.34
CA LEU A 44 23.38 23.99 -5.21
C LEU A 44 24.18 25.16 -5.82
N LYS A 45 23.73 25.69 -6.96
CA LYS A 45 24.34 26.86 -7.62
C LYS A 45 24.15 28.14 -6.79
N GLU A 46 22.95 28.38 -6.27
CA GLU A 46 22.66 29.48 -5.34
C GLU A 46 23.57 29.43 -4.11
N ARG A 47 23.67 28.26 -3.49
CA ARG A 47 24.56 28.05 -2.34
C ARG A 47 26.03 28.29 -2.68
N ALA A 48 26.51 27.77 -3.82
CA ALA A 48 27.88 27.96 -4.23
C ALA A 48 28.21 29.46 -4.40
N ASN A 49 27.33 30.21 -5.06
CA ASN A 49 27.47 31.66 -5.25
C ASN A 49 27.49 32.41 -3.90
N ALA A 50 26.62 32.01 -2.95
CA ALA A 50 26.55 32.62 -1.63
C ALA A 50 27.85 32.47 -0.82
N ILE A 51 28.59 31.38 -1.00
CA ILE A 51 29.88 31.15 -0.34
C ILE A 51 31.10 31.50 -1.19
N GLY A 52 30.90 32.19 -2.34
CA GLY A 52 31.98 32.64 -3.22
C GLY A 52 32.60 31.52 -4.06
N ASN A 53 31.93 30.40 -4.25
CA ASN A 53 32.34 29.28 -5.09
C ASN A 53 31.57 29.24 -6.40
N THR A 54 32.13 28.55 -7.39
CA THR A 54 31.41 28.19 -8.63
C THR A 54 31.21 26.67 -8.66
N ILE A 55 30.06 26.23 -9.15
CA ILE A 55 29.78 24.83 -9.41
C ILE A 55 29.55 24.62 -10.90
N GLU A 56 30.11 23.56 -11.47
CA GLU A 56 29.85 23.20 -12.86
C GLU A 56 28.43 22.68 -13.00
N GLU A 57 27.72 23.12 -14.03
CA GLU A 57 26.43 22.54 -14.39
C GLU A 57 26.64 21.09 -14.83
N LYS A 58 25.88 20.19 -14.23
CA LYS A 58 25.85 18.79 -14.63
C LYS A 58 24.64 18.55 -15.53
N GLU A 59 24.80 17.64 -16.48
CA GLU A 59 23.64 17.16 -17.22
C GLU A 59 22.63 16.54 -16.24
N LEU A 60 21.34 16.78 -16.49
CA LEU A 60 20.27 16.19 -15.70
C LEU A 60 20.37 14.67 -15.81
N VAL A 61 20.25 14.01 -14.68
CA VAL A 61 20.17 12.54 -14.66
C VAL A 61 18.92 12.14 -15.44
N ASN A 62 19.09 11.37 -16.51
CA ASN A 62 17.98 10.88 -17.31
C ASN A 62 17.29 9.77 -16.52
N LEU A 63 16.39 10.17 -15.64
CA LEU A 63 15.51 9.24 -14.93
C LEU A 63 14.33 8.99 -15.87
N ASP A 64 14.13 7.74 -16.25
CA ASP A 64 12.93 7.33 -16.98
C ASP A 64 11.71 7.90 -16.27
N GLU A 65 10.91 8.67 -17.02
CA GLU A 65 9.64 9.17 -16.49
C GLU A 65 8.82 7.95 -16.03
N PHE A 66 8.47 7.95 -14.76
CA PHE A 66 7.59 6.93 -14.21
C PHE A 66 6.26 7.03 -14.96
N LYS A 67 6.11 6.21 -15.99
CA LYS A 67 4.84 6.09 -16.71
C LYS A 67 3.89 5.45 -15.71
N HIS A 68 2.98 6.25 -15.15
CA HIS A 68 1.84 5.69 -14.43
C HIS A 68 1.16 4.71 -15.36
N ALA A 69 1.36 3.42 -15.12
CA ALA A 69 0.59 2.41 -15.78
C ALA A 69 -0.89 2.66 -15.47
N THR A 70 -1.68 2.71 -16.49
CA THR A 70 -3.11 2.96 -16.44
C THR A 70 -3.76 1.97 -15.47
N PHE A 71 -4.40 2.49 -14.42
CA PHE A 71 -5.29 1.75 -13.52
C PHE A 71 -4.67 0.67 -12.62
N ARG A 72 -3.58 0.95 -11.94
CA ARG A 72 -3.14 0.13 -10.80
C ARG A 72 -4.11 0.23 -9.64
N THR A 73 -4.25 -0.87 -8.90
CA THR A 73 -4.99 -0.85 -7.64
C THR A 73 -4.26 0.08 -6.65
N PRO A 74 -4.96 1.09 -6.10
CA PRO A 74 -4.37 1.96 -5.07
C PRO A 74 -4.21 1.20 -3.76
N GLU A 75 -3.42 1.72 -2.82
CA GLU A 75 -3.41 1.20 -1.45
C GLU A 75 -4.82 1.13 -0.86
N LEU A 76 -5.15 0.00 -0.23
CA LEU A 76 -6.45 -0.26 0.37
C LEU A 76 -6.30 -0.37 1.87
N TYR A 77 -7.06 0.43 2.62
CA TYR A 77 -6.95 0.53 4.06
C TYR A 77 -8.13 -0.13 4.76
N PHE A 78 -7.85 -0.96 5.77
CA PHE A 78 -8.84 -1.65 6.57
C PHE A 78 -9.27 -0.86 7.81
N GLY A 79 -8.42 0.03 8.31
CA GLY A 79 -8.75 0.88 9.44
C GLY A 79 -9.67 2.05 9.07
N TYR A 80 -10.77 2.24 9.82
CA TYR A 80 -11.76 3.28 9.50
C TYR A 80 -11.18 4.68 9.44
N LYS A 81 -10.08 4.98 10.13
CA LYS A 81 -9.42 6.29 10.10
C LYS A 81 -8.85 6.65 8.72
N PHE A 82 -8.26 5.67 8.05
CA PHE A 82 -7.63 5.85 6.74
C PHE A 82 -8.56 5.50 5.59
N ALA A 83 -9.52 4.59 5.82
CA ALA A 83 -10.51 4.18 4.82
C ALA A 83 -11.63 5.21 4.62
N GLU A 84 -11.84 6.13 5.61
CA GLU A 84 -12.90 7.14 5.55
C GLU A 84 -12.76 8.02 4.31
N GLY A 85 -13.82 8.06 3.49
CA GLY A 85 -13.87 8.81 2.23
C GLY A 85 -13.18 8.15 1.03
N ARG A 86 -12.53 6.99 1.20
CA ARG A 86 -11.85 6.27 0.08
C ARG A 86 -12.78 5.30 -0.64
N ASN A 87 -13.85 4.82 0.01
CA ASN A 87 -14.85 3.90 -0.54
C ASN A 87 -14.20 2.63 -1.14
N GLN A 88 -13.38 1.93 -0.34
CA GLN A 88 -12.58 0.77 -0.78
C GLN A 88 -13.12 -0.58 -0.30
N LEU A 89 -13.95 -0.59 0.77
CA LEU A 89 -14.69 -1.77 1.23
C LEU A 89 -15.93 -1.96 0.36
N GLY A 90 -16.08 -3.13 -0.24
CA GLY A 90 -17.16 -3.41 -1.17
C GLY A 90 -18.40 -4.04 -0.55
N ASN A 91 -18.32 -4.47 0.70
CA ASN A 91 -19.47 -5.03 1.43
C ASN A 91 -20.55 -3.98 1.72
N GLU A 92 -21.81 -4.38 1.66
CA GLU A 92 -22.96 -3.50 1.90
C GLU A 92 -23.06 -3.04 3.36
N GLU A 93 -22.56 -3.83 4.31
CA GLU A 93 -22.52 -3.54 5.74
C GLU A 93 -21.66 -2.30 6.06
N GLY A 94 -20.61 -2.06 5.27
CA GLY A 94 -19.72 -0.93 5.42
C GLY A 94 -18.95 -0.92 6.74
N PHE A 95 -18.19 0.16 6.97
CA PHE A 95 -17.43 0.35 8.21
C PHE A 95 -18.33 0.74 9.38
N SER A 96 -18.11 0.11 10.54
CA SER A 96 -18.76 0.45 11.82
C SER A 96 -17.71 0.68 12.91
N LYS A 97 -17.36 1.95 13.18
CA LYS A 97 -16.26 2.36 14.08
C LYS A 97 -16.34 1.68 15.45
N ASN A 98 -15.30 0.95 15.81
CA ASN A 98 -15.14 0.20 17.08
C ASN A 98 -16.28 -0.81 17.36
N LYS A 99 -16.77 -1.46 16.32
CA LYS A 99 -17.80 -2.50 16.43
C LYS A 99 -17.39 -3.74 15.66
N VAL A 100 -17.90 -4.86 16.11
CA VAL A 100 -17.88 -6.10 15.36
C VAL A 100 -19.00 -6.05 14.32
N VAL A 101 -18.67 -6.38 13.09
CA VAL A 101 -19.58 -6.50 11.96
C VAL A 101 -19.45 -7.92 11.41
N ASP A 102 -20.58 -8.55 11.14
CA ASP A 102 -20.66 -9.83 10.43
C ASP A 102 -20.80 -9.52 8.95
N PHE A 103 -19.74 -9.76 8.19
CA PHE A 103 -19.68 -9.46 6.77
C PHE A 103 -20.07 -10.68 5.95
N GLU A 104 -20.84 -10.44 4.90
CA GLU A 104 -21.20 -11.45 3.90
C GLU A 104 -20.62 -11.10 2.53
N LEU A 105 -20.05 -12.11 1.83
CA LEU A 105 -19.54 -11.89 0.48
C LEU A 105 -20.70 -11.66 -0.51
N PRO A 106 -20.64 -10.61 -1.34
CA PRO A 106 -21.63 -10.42 -2.40
C PRO A 106 -21.43 -11.43 -3.53
N THR A 107 -22.39 -11.52 -4.42
CA THR A 107 -22.32 -12.39 -5.61
C THR A 107 -21.41 -11.86 -6.71
N GLN A 108 -20.97 -10.61 -6.65
CA GLN A 108 -20.12 -9.94 -7.63
C GLN A 108 -19.11 -9.04 -6.95
N PHE A 109 -17.87 -9.10 -7.41
CA PHE A 109 -16.76 -8.31 -6.91
C PHE A 109 -16.35 -7.24 -7.93
N LYS A 110 -16.21 -6.00 -7.48
CA LYS A 110 -15.71 -4.88 -8.30
C LYS A 110 -14.19 -4.85 -8.25
N GLN A 111 -13.58 -4.41 -9.35
CA GLN A 111 -12.15 -4.16 -9.42
C GLN A 111 -11.73 -3.06 -8.42
N HIS A 112 -10.59 -3.25 -7.74
CA HIS A 112 -10.01 -2.32 -6.77
C HIS A 112 -10.80 -2.15 -5.46
N TYR A 113 -11.71 -3.09 -5.15
CA TYR A 113 -12.42 -3.18 -3.88
C TYR A 113 -12.06 -4.46 -3.17
N PHE A 114 -11.85 -4.38 -1.85
CA PHE A 114 -11.77 -5.57 -1.03
C PHE A 114 -13.13 -5.89 -0.41
N TYR A 115 -13.34 -7.17 -0.16
CA TYR A 115 -14.54 -7.72 0.45
C TYR A 115 -14.15 -8.66 1.56
N MET A 116 -14.99 -8.79 2.57
CA MET A 116 -14.73 -9.59 3.75
C MET A 116 -15.90 -10.54 4.00
N GLU A 117 -15.59 -11.69 4.62
CA GLU A 117 -16.56 -12.63 5.17
C GLU A 117 -16.18 -12.97 6.61
N GLY A 118 -17.21 -13.19 7.46
CA GLY A 118 -17.05 -13.47 8.87
C GLY A 118 -17.15 -12.25 9.77
N MET A 119 -16.97 -12.46 11.07
CA MET A 119 -17.12 -11.41 12.08
C MET A 119 -15.79 -10.69 12.29
N TRP A 120 -15.78 -9.40 11.99
CA TRP A 120 -14.57 -8.54 12.10
C TRP A 120 -14.83 -7.32 12.97
N GLU A 121 -13.94 -7.09 13.93
CA GLU A 121 -13.90 -5.86 14.71
C GLU A 121 -13.25 -4.73 13.88
N ASN A 122 -14.03 -3.65 13.66
CA ASN A 122 -13.59 -2.52 12.88
C ASN A 122 -12.82 -1.53 13.75
N ASN A 123 -11.51 -1.64 13.77
CA ASN A 123 -10.61 -0.82 14.55
C ASN A 123 -10.19 0.45 13.79
N LYS A 124 -9.56 1.36 14.53
CA LYS A 124 -9.10 2.64 13.99
C LYS A 124 -8.11 2.48 12.83
N ASP A 125 -7.17 1.56 12.97
CA ASP A 125 -6.03 1.40 12.07
C ASP A 125 -6.10 0.09 11.25
N GLY A 126 -7.03 -0.85 11.57
CA GLY A 126 -7.17 -2.15 10.90
C GLY A 126 -8.51 -2.83 11.17
N MET A 127 -8.66 -4.06 10.69
CA MET A 127 -9.77 -4.96 11.02
C MET A 127 -9.24 -6.25 11.62
N LYS A 128 -9.83 -6.66 12.74
CA LYS A 128 -9.45 -7.85 13.50
C LYS A 128 -10.51 -8.93 13.41
N LEU A 129 -10.13 -10.13 12.97
CA LEU A 129 -11.02 -11.30 12.95
C LEU A 129 -11.37 -11.74 14.37
N VAL A 130 -12.66 -11.93 14.65
CA VAL A 130 -13.18 -12.39 15.93
C VAL A 130 -13.95 -13.70 15.83
N SER A 131 -14.41 -14.10 14.63
CA SER A 131 -14.95 -15.44 14.37
C SER A 131 -13.83 -16.47 14.22
N ASP A 132 -14.19 -17.75 14.26
CA ASP A 132 -13.25 -18.86 14.10
C ASP A 132 -12.63 -18.94 12.69
N SER A 133 -13.26 -18.30 11.70
CA SER A 133 -12.76 -18.19 10.34
C SER A 133 -13.22 -16.89 9.69
N GLY A 134 -12.49 -16.46 8.68
CA GLY A 134 -12.84 -15.32 7.83
C GLY A 134 -12.19 -15.41 6.46
N GLU A 135 -12.70 -14.64 5.52
CA GLU A 135 -12.17 -14.56 4.17
C GLU A 135 -12.04 -13.10 3.72
N ILE A 136 -11.01 -12.81 2.94
CA ILE A 136 -10.82 -11.51 2.31
C ILE A 136 -10.65 -11.74 0.81
N VAL A 137 -11.48 -11.11 0.00
CA VAL A 137 -11.43 -11.18 -1.47
C VAL A 137 -11.06 -9.82 -2.05
N LEU A 138 -10.16 -9.79 -3.01
CA LEU A 138 -9.77 -8.57 -3.71
C LEU A 138 -9.54 -8.85 -5.19
N ASN A 139 -10.24 -8.10 -6.05
CA ASN A 139 -9.90 -8.00 -7.46
C ASN A 139 -8.91 -6.84 -7.67
N PHE A 140 -7.71 -7.15 -8.11
CA PHE A 140 -6.60 -6.19 -8.21
C PHE A 140 -5.99 -6.12 -9.61
N ASN A 141 -5.22 -5.07 -9.83
CA ASN A 141 -4.33 -4.92 -10.99
C ASN A 141 -3.00 -4.33 -10.51
N ALA A 142 -1.99 -5.17 -10.37
CA ALA A 142 -0.65 -4.83 -9.92
C ALA A 142 0.32 -5.95 -10.28
N LYS A 143 1.62 -5.69 -10.18
CA LYS A 143 2.66 -6.74 -10.25
C LYS A 143 2.88 -7.41 -8.91
N GLN A 144 2.77 -6.65 -7.83
CA GLN A 144 3.08 -7.10 -6.49
C GLN A 144 1.91 -6.82 -5.56
N VAL A 145 1.55 -7.79 -4.74
CA VAL A 145 0.53 -7.64 -3.70
C VAL A 145 1.14 -7.98 -2.35
N ASN A 146 1.06 -7.02 -1.44
CA ASN A 146 1.51 -7.18 -0.07
C ASN A 146 0.37 -6.85 0.89
N ILE A 147 0.41 -7.43 2.09
CA ILE A 147 -0.40 -7.01 3.21
C ILE A 147 0.47 -6.53 4.36
N VAL A 148 -0.02 -5.56 5.13
CA VAL A 148 0.49 -5.30 6.47
C VAL A 148 -0.49 -5.93 7.43
N ALA A 149 0.00 -6.87 8.24
CA ALA A 149 -0.82 -7.67 9.13
C ALA A 149 -0.10 -8.01 10.43
N ASP A 150 -0.87 -8.40 11.44
CA ASP A 150 -0.42 -8.89 12.74
C ASP A 150 -1.25 -10.11 13.16
N GLY A 151 -0.70 -10.94 14.03
CA GLY A 151 -1.38 -12.12 14.56
C GLY A 151 -0.42 -13.28 14.76
N ASN A 152 -1.02 -14.45 15.05
CA ASN A 152 -0.30 -15.71 15.11
C ASN A 152 -1.18 -16.78 14.47
N THR A 153 -1.15 -16.85 13.14
CA THR A 153 -2.02 -17.71 12.34
C THR A 153 -1.38 -18.07 11.00
N VAL A 154 -1.98 -19.01 10.29
CA VAL A 154 -1.63 -19.38 8.93
C VAL A 154 -2.75 -18.91 7.99
N LEU A 155 -2.38 -18.23 6.94
CA LEU A 155 -3.30 -17.80 5.89
C LEU A 155 -3.14 -18.72 4.66
N GLU A 156 -4.25 -19.23 4.13
CA GLU A 156 -4.28 -19.88 2.82
C GLU A 156 -4.51 -18.81 1.74
N ILE A 157 -3.66 -18.81 0.71
CA ILE A 157 -3.72 -17.84 -0.39
C ILE A 157 -4.16 -18.53 -1.67
N LEU A 158 -5.29 -18.07 -2.20
CA LEU A 158 -5.76 -18.48 -3.53
C LEU A 158 -5.56 -17.33 -4.52
N TYR A 159 -5.16 -17.67 -5.72
CA TYR A 159 -4.95 -16.78 -6.86
C TYR A 159 -5.80 -17.26 -8.03
N ASP A 160 -6.69 -16.41 -8.52
CA ASP A 160 -7.68 -16.75 -9.56
C ASP A 160 -8.42 -18.06 -9.25
N GLY A 161 -8.86 -18.21 -7.98
CA GLY A 161 -9.61 -19.36 -7.47
C GLY A 161 -8.82 -20.66 -7.26
N ASN A 162 -7.51 -20.66 -7.46
CA ASN A 162 -6.62 -21.82 -7.32
C ASN A 162 -5.51 -21.54 -6.30
N ILE A 163 -4.85 -22.61 -5.84
CA ILE A 163 -3.60 -22.45 -5.06
C ILE A 163 -2.61 -21.67 -5.93
N ILE A 164 -2.00 -20.64 -5.32
CA ILE A 164 -1.09 -19.73 -6.01
C ILE A 164 0.07 -20.49 -6.71
N PRO A 165 0.27 -20.31 -8.04
CA PRO A 165 1.36 -20.93 -8.79
C PRO A 165 2.73 -20.51 -8.25
N ILE A 166 3.72 -21.39 -8.32
CA ILE A 166 5.08 -21.14 -7.81
C ILE A 166 5.68 -19.84 -8.37
N ASP A 167 5.52 -19.62 -9.68
CA ASP A 167 6.07 -18.46 -10.39
C ASP A 167 5.35 -17.13 -10.09
N SER A 168 4.25 -17.19 -9.32
CA SER A 168 3.47 -16.01 -8.92
C SER A 168 3.56 -15.73 -7.41
N ARG A 169 4.31 -16.56 -6.67
CA ARG A 169 4.43 -16.45 -5.22
C ARG A 169 5.33 -15.30 -4.81
N GLY A 170 4.87 -14.51 -3.87
CA GLY A 170 5.71 -13.59 -3.14
C GLY A 170 6.64 -14.31 -2.14
N ASP A 171 7.61 -13.60 -1.64
CA ASP A 171 8.68 -14.14 -0.78
C ASP A 171 8.17 -14.80 0.53
N ASP A 172 6.98 -14.41 1.00
CA ASP A 172 6.42 -14.95 2.25
C ASP A 172 5.52 -16.17 2.05
N ILE A 173 5.25 -16.59 0.80
CA ILE A 173 4.44 -17.76 0.48
C ILE A 173 5.27 -19.06 0.56
N ASN A 174 4.86 -19.98 1.40
CA ASN A 174 5.49 -21.29 1.52
C ASN A 174 5.13 -22.25 0.37
N SER A 175 5.70 -23.48 0.41
CA SER A 175 5.46 -24.50 -0.63
C SER A 175 4.00 -24.94 -0.75
N ASN A 176 3.19 -24.75 0.28
CA ASN A 176 1.76 -25.12 0.31
C ASN A 176 0.84 -24.01 -0.22
N GLY A 177 1.36 -22.81 -0.54
CA GLY A 177 0.55 -21.65 -0.89
C GLY A 177 0.02 -20.88 0.33
N GLU A 178 0.71 -20.97 1.46
CA GLU A 178 0.31 -20.40 2.74
C GLU A 178 1.31 -19.34 3.20
N VAL A 179 0.85 -18.39 4.02
CA VAL A 179 1.67 -17.40 4.74
C VAL A 179 1.55 -17.62 6.24
N ILE A 180 2.66 -17.61 6.95
CA ILE A 180 2.69 -17.68 8.40
C ILE A 180 2.78 -16.25 8.94
N ILE A 181 1.72 -15.80 9.60
CA ILE A 181 1.69 -14.53 10.33
C ILE A 181 2.17 -14.79 11.75
N SER A 182 3.23 -14.10 12.19
CA SER A 182 3.83 -14.30 13.52
C SER A 182 4.26 -13.00 14.19
N GLU A 183 4.26 -11.89 13.48
CA GLU A 183 4.65 -10.57 13.97
C GLU A 183 4.05 -9.46 13.09
N PRO A 184 3.88 -8.24 13.63
CA PRO A 184 3.38 -7.12 12.84
C PRO A 184 4.42 -6.66 11.82
N ARG A 185 4.18 -6.92 10.52
CA ARG A 185 5.02 -6.50 9.41
C ARG A 185 4.29 -6.54 8.07
N LEU A 186 5.01 -6.13 7.03
CA LEU A 186 4.60 -6.36 5.65
C LEU A 186 4.91 -7.81 5.26
N TYR A 187 3.95 -8.46 4.60
CA TYR A 187 4.07 -9.80 4.01
C TYR A 187 3.85 -9.70 2.51
N ASN A 188 4.80 -10.20 1.72
CA ASN A 188 4.70 -10.23 0.27
C ASN A 188 3.98 -11.52 -0.18
N LEU A 189 2.80 -11.37 -0.78
CA LEU A 189 1.93 -12.48 -1.17
C LEU A 189 2.05 -12.87 -2.63
N ILE A 190 2.11 -11.90 -3.51
CA ILE A 190 2.10 -12.11 -4.96
C ILE A 190 3.24 -11.31 -5.59
N GLU A 191 3.93 -11.93 -6.54
CA GLU A 191 4.91 -11.30 -7.41
C GLU A 191 4.75 -11.81 -8.85
N LEU A 192 4.41 -10.89 -9.77
CA LEU A 192 4.13 -11.22 -11.18
C LEU A 192 5.13 -10.53 -12.10
N ASP A 193 5.40 -11.16 -13.23
CA ASP A 193 6.23 -10.56 -14.29
C ASP A 193 5.58 -9.33 -14.92
N GLN A 194 4.27 -9.34 -15.05
CA GLN A 194 3.47 -8.26 -15.66
C GLN A 194 2.24 -7.93 -14.86
N GLU A 195 1.80 -6.67 -14.96
CA GLU A 195 0.52 -6.22 -14.41
C GLU A 195 -0.64 -6.87 -15.16
N GLY A 196 -1.70 -7.16 -14.44
CA GLY A 196 -2.93 -7.69 -15.00
C GLY A 196 -4.07 -7.71 -13.98
N PRO A 197 -5.32 -7.82 -14.43
CA PRO A 197 -6.46 -8.02 -13.55
C PRO A 197 -6.48 -9.47 -13.04
N HIS A 198 -6.42 -9.61 -11.71
CA HIS A 198 -6.42 -10.89 -11.02
C HIS A 198 -7.27 -10.82 -9.75
N GLU A 199 -7.56 -11.98 -9.18
CA GLU A 199 -8.25 -12.13 -7.90
C GLU A 199 -7.30 -12.78 -6.88
N ILE A 200 -7.25 -12.22 -5.69
CA ILE A 200 -6.66 -12.88 -4.51
C ILE A 200 -7.73 -13.15 -3.49
N ILE A 201 -7.73 -14.37 -2.93
CA ILE A 201 -8.55 -14.76 -1.79
C ILE A 201 -7.60 -15.15 -0.65
N ILE A 202 -7.79 -14.53 0.51
CA ILE A 202 -7.06 -14.83 1.73
C ILE A 202 -8.03 -15.49 2.71
N LYS A 203 -7.79 -16.76 3.04
CA LYS A 203 -8.56 -17.49 4.05
C LYS A 203 -7.82 -17.52 5.37
N VAL A 204 -8.54 -17.18 6.42
CA VAL A 204 -8.06 -17.13 7.80
C VAL A 204 -8.83 -18.16 8.60
N ALA A 205 -8.13 -19.11 9.23
CA ALA A 205 -8.75 -20.21 9.97
C ALA A 205 -8.73 -20.04 11.50
N GLU A 206 -8.25 -18.91 12.00
CA GLU A 206 -8.14 -18.65 13.44
C GLU A 206 -8.41 -17.18 13.78
N PRO A 207 -9.06 -16.90 14.91
CA PRO A 207 -9.31 -15.54 15.37
C PRO A 207 -8.00 -14.81 15.76
N ASN A 208 -8.11 -13.50 15.99
CA ASN A 208 -7.04 -12.59 16.33
C ASN A 208 -6.06 -12.22 15.21
N PHE A 209 -6.30 -12.63 13.97
CA PHE A 209 -5.64 -12.05 12.82
C PHE A 209 -6.11 -10.60 12.64
N GLU A 210 -5.18 -9.66 12.47
CA GLU A 210 -5.49 -8.26 12.19
C GLU A 210 -4.80 -7.82 10.89
N ILE A 211 -5.57 -7.22 10.00
CA ILE A 211 -5.08 -6.66 8.74
C ILE A 211 -5.24 -5.14 8.73
N PHE A 212 -4.21 -4.44 8.26
CA PHE A 212 -4.15 -2.98 8.24
C PHE A 212 -4.30 -2.40 6.84
N THR A 213 -3.59 -2.97 5.86
CA THR A 213 -3.61 -2.44 4.48
C THR A 213 -3.17 -3.50 3.47
N PHE A 214 -3.67 -3.37 2.22
CA PHE A 214 -2.99 -3.88 1.04
C PHE A 214 -2.09 -2.80 0.45
N THR A 215 -0.87 -3.17 0.08
CA THR A 215 0.06 -2.34 -0.70
C THR A 215 0.46 -3.05 -1.99
N PHE A 216 0.80 -2.28 -3.01
CA PHE A 216 1.03 -2.79 -4.36
C PHE A 216 2.33 -2.23 -4.94
N GLY A 217 3.02 -3.05 -5.77
CA GLY A 217 4.24 -2.71 -6.50
C GLY A 217 4.12 -2.87 -8.01
#